data_b25887fc59f6ef69d6e125431ee01304
#
_entry.id   b25887fc59f6ef69d6e125431ee01304
#
_cell.length_a   1.000
_cell.length_b   1.000
_cell.length_c   1.000
_cell.angle_alpha   90.00
_cell.angle_beta   90.00
_cell.angle_gamma   90.00
#
_symmetry.space_group_name_H-M   'P 1'
#
loop_
_entity.id
_entity.type
_entity.pdbx_description
1 polymer ?
#
loop_
_entity_poly.entity_id
_entity_poly.type
_entity_poly.pdbx_seq_one_letter_code
_entity_poly.pdbx_strand_id
1 'polypeptide(L)'
;YGAEVIRIERISGSEDRYVTPVSEDGQGAMFLQLNRNKLGLTLNPTKDKGQDIVKKLVERSDIVIANLPEPTLKSMGLDYENLRSINPGIILTSNTAFGTTGPYAERVGFDGVAQAMSGAMDMTGDSEQPTKAYAPYVDFCSASLAAFGTMLAFLEKQKTGKGQRVQTSLLQTALTTTNSLLIEQEILNVNRFASMNRAQTSGPSDTFQTKDGWILVQTVGQPLFERWTNLMGEEDWLSDEKFKDDLSRGENGHLISERMSQWC
;
A
#
# COMPACT_ATOMS: atom_id res chain seq x y z
N TYR A 1 -1.32 -8.55 -18.36
CA TYR A 1 -2.28 -9.65 -18.13
C TYR A 1 -3.34 -9.71 -19.26
N GLY A 2 -2.99 -9.26 -20.49
CA GLY A 2 -3.85 -9.40 -21.67
C GLY A 2 -4.75 -8.19 -21.98
N ALA A 3 -4.84 -7.18 -21.14
CA ALA A 3 -5.53 -5.95 -21.47
C ALA A 3 -4.68 -5.09 -22.41
N GLU A 4 -5.32 -4.45 -23.41
CA GLU A 4 -4.70 -3.37 -24.15
C GLU A 4 -4.74 -2.09 -23.30
N VAL A 5 -3.59 -1.50 -23.06
CA VAL A 5 -3.47 -0.32 -22.19
C VAL A 5 -2.84 0.83 -22.96
N ILE A 6 -3.57 1.94 -23.02
CA ILE A 6 -3.08 3.21 -23.59
C ILE A 6 -2.75 4.14 -22.43
N ARG A 7 -1.47 4.47 -22.28
CA ARG A 7 -1.00 5.46 -21.34
C ARG A 7 -0.99 6.84 -21.96
N ILE A 8 -1.76 7.74 -21.38
CA ILE A 8 -1.79 9.16 -21.79
C ILE A 8 -0.85 9.94 -20.86
N GLU A 9 0.03 10.73 -21.44
CA GLU A 9 0.95 11.59 -20.71
C GLU A 9 1.18 12.92 -21.44
N ARG A 10 1.73 13.90 -20.71
CA ARG A 10 2.15 15.17 -21.29
C ARG A 10 3.40 15.01 -22.15
N ILE A 11 3.67 15.98 -23.05
CA ILE A 11 4.81 15.92 -23.97
C ILE A 11 6.17 15.87 -23.27
N SER A 12 6.28 16.44 -22.07
CA SER A 12 7.48 16.42 -21.25
C SER A 12 7.67 15.10 -20.48
N GLY A 13 6.77 14.14 -20.62
CA GLY A 13 6.70 12.96 -19.78
C GLY A 13 6.10 13.22 -18.40
N SER A 14 5.80 12.16 -17.68
CA SER A 14 5.35 12.18 -16.29
C SER A 14 6.55 11.93 -15.34
N GLU A 15 6.41 12.30 -14.09
CA GLU A 15 7.48 12.24 -13.08
C GLU A 15 8.05 10.82 -12.89
N ASP A 16 7.23 9.79 -13.00
CA ASP A 16 7.64 8.38 -12.87
C ASP A 16 8.66 7.94 -13.93
N ARG A 17 8.78 8.69 -15.04
CA ARG A 17 9.82 8.43 -16.05
C ARG A 17 11.22 8.61 -15.52
N TYR A 18 11.41 9.43 -14.51
CA TYR A 18 12.72 9.88 -14.04
C TYR A 18 13.08 9.34 -12.64
N VAL A 19 12.17 8.61 -12.00
CA VAL A 19 12.43 8.00 -10.69
C VAL A 19 13.39 6.83 -10.82
N THR A 20 14.49 6.86 -10.06
CA THR A 20 15.58 5.89 -10.10
C THR A 20 16.14 5.74 -11.52
N PRO A 21 16.85 6.76 -12.06
CA PRO A 21 17.36 6.74 -13.42
C PRO A 21 18.39 5.61 -13.60
N VAL A 22 18.24 4.82 -14.67
CA VAL A 22 19.08 3.65 -14.97
C VAL A 22 19.61 3.64 -16.39
N SER A 23 19.24 4.63 -17.23
CA SER A 23 19.73 4.79 -18.59
C SER A 23 20.45 6.12 -18.77
N GLU A 24 21.30 6.24 -19.81
CA GLU A 24 22.05 7.46 -20.12
C GLU A 24 21.13 8.66 -20.44
N ASP A 25 19.94 8.41 -21.00
CA ASP A 25 18.88 9.38 -21.26
C ASP A 25 17.98 9.65 -20.04
N GLY A 26 18.34 9.11 -18.87
CA GLY A 26 17.69 9.38 -17.61
C GLY A 26 16.35 8.66 -17.38
N GLN A 27 16.06 7.58 -18.12
CA GLN A 27 14.83 6.80 -17.88
C GLN A 27 14.88 6.07 -16.54
N GLY A 28 13.77 6.15 -15.78
CA GLY A 28 13.68 5.58 -14.46
C GLY A 28 13.30 4.09 -14.45
N ALA A 29 13.90 3.34 -13.52
CA ALA A 29 13.61 1.92 -13.33
C ALA A 29 12.12 1.66 -13.00
N MET A 30 11.48 2.54 -12.25
CA MET A 30 10.05 2.45 -11.96
C MET A 30 9.21 2.53 -13.24
N PHE A 31 9.54 3.43 -14.15
CA PHE A 31 8.86 3.53 -15.43
C PHE A 31 9.00 2.24 -16.25
N LEU A 32 10.22 1.72 -16.35
CA LEU A 32 10.51 0.47 -17.08
C LEU A 32 9.80 -0.73 -16.46
N GLN A 33 9.71 -0.79 -15.14
CA GLN A 33 9.00 -1.85 -14.41
C GLN A 33 7.49 -1.82 -14.68
N LEU A 34 6.87 -0.65 -14.59
CA LEU A 34 5.40 -0.54 -14.50
C LEU A 34 4.73 -0.34 -15.86
N ASN A 35 5.48 0.06 -16.90
CA ASN A 35 4.88 0.46 -18.18
C ASN A 35 5.14 -0.51 -19.34
N ARG A 36 5.60 -1.73 -19.07
CA ARG A 36 5.76 -2.76 -20.11
C ARG A 36 4.42 -3.05 -20.79
N ASN A 37 4.45 -3.21 -22.11
CA ASN A 37 3.30 -3.52 -22.96
C ASN A 37 2.19 -2.44 -22.96
N LYS A 38 2.47 -1.21 -22.54
CA LYS A 38 1.55 -0.09 -22.68
C LYS A 38 1.86 0.69 -23.96
N LEU A 39 0.82 1.07 -24.67
CA LEU A 39 0.92 1.99 -25.80
C LEU A 39 1.01 3.42 -25.26
N GLY A 40 2.01 4.19 -25.74
CA GLY A 40 2.20 5.58 -25.33
C GLY A 40 1.42 6.57 -26.22
N LEU A 41 0.72 7.49 -25.61
CA LEU A 41 0.07 8.60 -26.30
C LEU A 41 0.38 9.91 -25.57
N THR A 42 0.99 10.85 -26.27
CA THR A 42 1.20 12.20 -25.75
C THR A 42 0.00 13.08 -26.11
N LEU A 43 -0.67 13.61 -25.08
CA LEU A 43 -1.89 14.38 -25.24
C LEU A 43 -2.04 15.42 -24.13
N ASN A 44 -2.60 16.56 -24.46
CA ASN A 44 -3.05 17.55 -23.49
C ASN A 44 -4.60 17.57 -23.41
N PRO A 45 -5.20 16.91 -22.41
CA PRO A 45 -6.66 16.82 -22.28
C PRO A 45 -7.34 18.12 -21.83
N THR A 46 -6.58 19.18 -21.53
CA THR A 46 -7.15 20.49 -21.18
C THR A 46 -7.43 21.38 -22.43
N LYS A 47 -7.01 20.95 -23.60
CA LYS A 47 -7.24 21.64 -24.86
C LYS A 47 -8.38 20.98 -25.65
N ASP A 48 -9.16 21.75 -26.38
CA ASP A 48 -10.33 21.27 -27.09
C ASP A 48 -10.05 20.07 -28.01
N LYS A 49 -9.00 20.15 -28.84
CA LYS A 49 -8.57 19.02 -29.68
C LYS A 49 -8.14 17.78 -28.84
N GLY A 50 -7.56 18.02 -27.66
CA GLY A 50 -7.19 16.96 -26.73
C GLY A 50 -8.43 16.30 -26.14
N GLN A 51 -9.41 17.06 -25.73
CA GLN A 51 -10.70 16.56 -25.25
C GLN A 51 -11.44 15.73 -26.30
N ASP A 52 -11.43 16.18 -27.56
CA ASP A 52 -12.05 15.41 -28.66
C ASP A 52 -11.39 14.05 -28.88
N ILE A 53 -10.06 13.98 -28.72
CA ILE A 53 -9.33 12.69 -28.76
C ILE A 53 -9.70 11.82 -27.58
N VAL A 54 -9.74 12.39 -26.37
CA VAL A 54 -10.15 11.66 -25.16
C VAL A 54 -11.55 11.08 -25.32
N LYS A 55 -12.53 11.84 -25.83
CA LYS A 55 -13.90 11.34 -26.09
C LYS A 55 -13.89 10.11 -26.98
N LYS A 56 -13.15 10.16 -28.10
CA LYS A 56 -13.02 9.03 -29.03
C LYS A 56 -12.36 7.80 -28.40
N LEU A 57 -11.42 7.99 -27.47
CA LEU A 57 -10.82 6.90 -26.71
C LEU A 57 -11.84 6.30 -25.73
N VAL A 58 -12.57 7.14 -25.01
CA VAL A 58 -13.59 6.71 -24.02
C VAL A 58 -14.71 5.90 -24.68
N GLU A 59 -15.16 6.29 -25.88
CA GLU A 59 -16.16 5.55 -26.67
C GLU A 59 -15.77 4.08 -26.91
N ARG A 60 -14.46 3.79 -26.95
CA ARG A 60 -13.91 2.46 -27.26
C ARG A 60 -13.26 1.76 -26.08
N SER A 61 -13.22 2.41 -24.93
CA SER A 61 -12.57 1.88 -23.73
C SER A 61 -13.57 1.21 -22.80
N ASP A 62 -13.13 0.19 -22.11
CA ASP A 62 -13.89 -0.44 -21.02
C ASP A 62 -13.63 0.25 -19.68
N ILE A 63 -12.40 0.74 -19.48
CA ILE A 63 -11.90 1.23 -18.20
C ILE A 63 -11.07 2.49 -18.43
N VAL A 64 -11.28 3.49 -17.59
CA VAL A 64 -10.40 4.65 -17.40
C VAL A 64 -9.79 4.58 -16.01
N ILE A 65 -8.47 4.73 -15.90
CA ILE A 65 -7.75 4.77 -14.62
C ILE A 65 -7.12 6.15 -14.47
N ALA A 66 -7.34 6.78 -13.32
CA ALA A 66 -6.79 8.10 -13.01
C ALA A 66 -6.39 8.21 -11.53
N ASN A 67 -5.27 8.92 -11.27
CA ASN A 67 -4.81 9.24 -9.92
C ASN A 67 -4.86 10.75 -9.62
N LEU A 68 -5.77 11.44 -10.28
CA LEU A 68 -5.94 12.90 -10.18
C LEU A 68 -7.11 13.24 -9.24
N PRO A 69 -7.03 14.37 -8.51
CA PRO A 69 -8.15 14.87 -7.72
C PRO A 69 -9.38 15.14 -8.58
N GLU A 70 -10.56 15.01 -8.00
CA GLU A 70 -11.86 15.19 -8.69
C GLU A 70 -12.00 16.53 -9.43
N PRO A 71 -11.61 17.70 -8.86
CA PRO A 71 -11.68 18.96 -9.58
C PRO A 71 -10.83 18.95 -10.86
N THR A 72 -9.67 18.30 -10.83
CA THR A 72 -8.80 18.16 -12.01
C THR A 72 -9.45 17.27 -13.07
N LEU A 73 -10.03 16.13 -12.67
CA LEU A 73 -10.78 15.27 -13.60
C LEU A 73 -11.93 16.03 -14.26
N LYS A 74 -12.69 16.82 -13.49
CA LYS A 74 -13.77 17.66 -14.00
C LYS A 74 -13.28 18.67 -15.05
N SER A 75 -12.18 19.36 -14.78
CA SER A 75 -11.62 20.35 -15.72
C SER A 75 -11.16 19.72 -17.04
N MET A 76 -10.86 18.42 -17.04
CA MET A 76 -10.47 17.64 -18.21
C MET A 76 -11.63 16.91 -18.88
N GLY A 77 -12.85 16.95 -18.30
CA GLY A 77 -13.99 16.15 -18.76
C GLY A 77 -13.84 14.65 -18.50
N LEU A 78 -13.02 14.27 -17.53
CA LEU A 78 -12.68 12.88 -17.17
C LEU A 78 -13.36 12.41 -15.86
N ASP A 79 -14.24 13.22 -15.28
CA ASP A 79 -15.07 12.77 -14.16
C ASP A 79 -16.10 11.73 -14.61
N TYR A 80 -16.60 10.94 -13.67
CA TYR A 80 -17.44 9.80 -13.99
C TYR A 80 -18.73 10.15 -14.75
N GLU A 81 -19.37 11.25 -14.41
CA GLU A 81 -20.63 11.65 -15.07
C GLU A 81 -20.40 12.03 -16.55
N ASN A 82 -19.32 12.77 -16.85
CA ASN A 82 -18.92 13.07 -18.23
C ASN A 82 -18.56 11.79 -18.99
N LEU A 83 -17.73 10.92 -18.41
CA LEU A 83 -17.36 9.65 -19.04
C LEU A 83 -18.57 8.76 -19.32
N ARG A 84 -19.47 8.63 -18.35
CA ARG A 84 -20.71 7.84 -18.47
C ARG A 84 -21.65 8.38 -19.53
N SER A 85 -21.70 9.70 -19.72
CA SER A 85 -22.52 10.30 -20.78
C SER A 85 -22.04 9.94 -22.19
N ILE A 86 -20.73 9.66 -22.34
CA ILE A 86 -20.13 9.22 -23.62
C ILE A 86 -20.27 7.71 -23.77
N ASN A 87 -19.97 6.96 -22.71
CA ASN A 87 -20.00 5.49 -22.70
C ASN A 87 -20.66 5.01 -21.41
N PRO A 88 -21.94 4.62 -21.44
CA PRO A 88 -22.65 4.15 -20.24
C PRO A 88 -22.05 2.91 -19.58
N GLY A 89 -21.25 2.14 -20.32
CA GLY A 89 -20.53 0.97 -19.83
C GLY A 89 -19.13 1.27 -19.28
N ILE A 90 -18.70 2.52 -19.22
CA ILE A 90 -17.35 2.88 -18.76
C ILE A 90 -17.16 2.64 -17.27
N ILE A 91 -16.01 2.11 -16.90
CA ILE A 91 -15.58 1.99 -15.51
C ILE A 91 -14.52 3.08 -15.28
N LEU A 92 -14.74 3.95 -14.30
CA LEU A 92 -13.73 4.90 -13.85
C LEU A 92 -13.11 4.38 -12.54
N THR A 93 -11.83 4.02 -12.58
CA THR A 93 -11.06 3.71 -11.38
C THR A 93 -10.20 4.91 -10.99
N SER A 94 -10.43 5.45 -9.81
CA SER A 94 -9.67 6.56 -9.25
C SER A 94 -8.93 6.14 -7.99
N ASN A 95 -7.62 6.46 -7.93
CA ASN A 95 -6.78 6.26 -6.75
C ASN A 95 -6.15 7.60 -6.37
N THR A 96 -6.51 8.14 -5.21
CA THR A 96 -6.03 9.44 -4.73
C THR A 96 -5.40 9.30 -3.35
N ALA A 97 -4.77 10.35 -2.83
CA ALA A 97 -4.16 10.29 -1.51
C ALA A 97 -5.21 10.06 -0.39
N PHE A 98 -6.36 10.74 -0.46
CA PHE A 98 -7.32 10.80 0.65
C PHE A 98 -8.75 10.39 0.28
N GLY A 99 -8.99 9.97 -0.96
CA GLY A 99 -10.34 9.73 -1.46
C GLY A 99 -10.97 11.00 -2.04
N THR A 100 -12.27 10.92 -2.33
CA THR A 100 -13.02 12.01 -2.98
C THR A 100 -14.00 12.73 -2.05
N THR A 101 -14.02 12.35 -0.78
CA THR A 101 -14.88 12.92 0.26
C THR A 101 -14.07 13.23 1.52
N GLY A 102 -14.61 14.07 2.40
CA GLY A 102 -13.96 14.46 3.64
C GLY A 102 -13.04 15.68 3.51
N PRO A 103 -12.44 16.13 4.62
CA PRO A 103 -11.73 17.42 4.69
C PRO A 103 -10.43 17.46 3.88
N TYR A 104 -9.90 16.32 3.46
CA TYR A 104 -8.65 16.23 2.69
C TYR A 104 -8.84 15.79 1.24
N ALA A 105 -10.08 15.70 0.74
CA ALA A 105 -10.39 15.19 -0.59
C ALA A 105 -9.68 15.92 -1.74
N GLU A 106 -9.38 17.21 -1.57
CA GLU A 106 -8.69 18.03 -2.57
C GLU A 106 -7.17 18.09 -2.36
N ARG A 107 -6.65 17.51 -1.27
CA ARG A 107 -5.23 17.50 -1.01
C ARG A 107 -4.51 16.43 -1.81
N VAL A 108 -3.27 16.72 -2.14
CA VAL A 108 -2.34 15.77 -2.73
C VAL A 108 -1.50 15.11 -1.65
N GLY A 109 -1.04 13.90 -1.90
CA GLY A 109 -0.15 13.17 -1.01
C GLY A 109 0.48 11.99 -1.74
N PHE A 110 1.46 11.41 -1.09
CA PHE A 110 2.25 10.29 -1.58
C PHE A 110 2.23 9.18 -0.54
N ASP A 111 2.81 8.03 -0.87
CA ASP A 111 2.96 6.87 0.00
C ASP A 111 3.37 7.24 1.44
N GLY A 112 4.45 8.01 1.62
CA GLY A 112 4.95 8.39 2.94
C GLY A 112 3.97 9.23 3.76
N VAL A 113 3.12 10.03 3.11
CA VAL A 113 2.06 10.79 3.81
C VAL A 113 1.01 9.84 4.40
N ALA A 114 0.64 8.83 3.64
CA ALA A 114 -0.31 7.82 4.11
C ALA A 114 0.29 6.93 5.22
N GLN A 115 1.57 6.56 5.12
CA GLN A 115 2.30 5.89 6.20
C GLN A 115 2.30 6.71 7.49
N ALA A 116 2.55 8.03 7.39
CA ALA A 116 2.54 8.91 8.55
C ALA A 116 1.14 9.02 9.18
N MET A 117 0.13 9.28 8.37
CA MET A 117 -1.24 9.51 8.85
C MET A 117 -1.94 8.26 9.37
N SER A 118 -1.50 7.08 8.98
CA SER A 118 -2.02 5.81 9.49
C SER A 118 -1.38 5.34 10.80
N GLY A 119 -0.39 6.07 11.33
CA GLY A 119 0.40 5.65 12.49
C GLY A 119 1.52 4.65 12.18
N ALA A 120 1.63 4.15 10.94
CA ALA A 120 2.65 3.16 10.58
C ALA A 120 4.08 3.66 10.83
N MET A 121 4.34 4.94 10.59
CA MET A 121 5.66 5.54 10.84
C MET A 121 6.00 5.66 12.33
N ASP A 122 5.00 5.92 13.18
CA ASP A 122 5.17 6.01 14.62
C ASP A 122 5.52 4.65 15.25
N MET A 123 5.04 3.57 14.66
CA MET A 123 5.28 2.20 15.10
C MET A 123 6.51 1.56 14.45
N THR A 124 7.17 2.24 13.51
CA THR A 124 8.32 1.73 12.76
C THR A 124 9.61 2.38 13.26
N GLY A 125 10.65 1.57 13.49
CA GLY A 125 11.94 2.05 13.99
C GLY A 125 11.98 2.07 15.52
N ASP A 126 12.57 3.10 16.06
CA ASP A 126 12.65 3.36 17.51
C ASP A 126 11.70 4.46 17.96
N SER A 127 11.66 4.73 19.25
CA SER A 127 10.79 5.74 19.85
C SER A 127 11.29 7.18 19.69
N GLU A 128 12.48 7.40 19.12
CA GLU A 128 13.07 8.74 19.02
C GLU A 128 12.61 9.46 17.75
N GLN A 129 12.45 8.72 16.64
CA GLN A 129 12.09 9.28 15.36
C GLN A 129 11.11 8.40 14.58
N PRO A 130 9.93 8.93 14.17
CA PRO A 130 9.04 8.21 13.26
C PRO A 130 9.76 7.82 11.96
N THR A 131 9.72 6.56 11.62
CA THR A 131 10.50 6.01 10.51
C THR A 131 9.60 5.48 9.39
N LYS A 132 9.81 6.00 8.19
CA LYS A 132 9.11 5.54 6.99
C LYS A 132 9.75 4.26 6.45
N ALA A 133 8.93 3.28 6.07
CA ALA A 133 9.42 2.18 5.25
C ALA A 133 10.01 2.69 3.93
N TYR A 134 11.16 2.17 3.51
CA TYR A 134 11.81 2.60 2.27
C TYR A 134 10.98 2.22 1.04
N ALA A 135 10.45 1.01 1.01
CA ALA A 135 9.59 0.54 -0.08
C ALA A 135 8.22 1.23 -0.02
N PRO A 136 7.69 1.74 -1.15
CA PRO A 136 6.39 2.42 -1.20
C PRO A 136 5.25 1.40 -1.20
N TYR A 137 5.09 0.68 -0.09
CA TYR A 137 4.14 -0.44 0.00
C TYR A 137 2.68 0.02 -0.07
N VAL A 138 2.37 1.23 0.38
CA VAL A 138 1.01 1.77 0.32
C VAL A 138 0.58 2.02 -1.12
N ASP A 139 1.48 2.58 -1.95
CA ASP A 139 1.21 2.79 -3.38
C ASP A 139 0.91 1.46 -4.09
N PHE A 140 1.76 0.44 -3.88
CA PHE A 140 1.60 -0.87 -4.51
C PHE A 140 0.36 -1.61 -4.01
N CYS A 141 0.07 -1.58 -2.71
CA CYS A 141 -1.15 -2.17 -2.14
C CYS A 141 -2.40 -1.46 -2.66
N SER A 142 -2.39 -0.12 -2.71
CA SER A 142 -3.49 0.69 -3.23
C SER A 142 -3.77 0.39 -4.71
N ALA A 143 -2.72 0.28 -5.53
CA ALA A 143 -2.85 -0.12 -6.93
C ALA A 143 -3.45 -1.53 -7.08
N SER A 144 -3.06 -2.47 -6.22
CA SER A 144 -3.59 -3.84 -6.21
C SER A 144 -5.08 -3.87 -5.83
N LEU A 145 -5.48 -3.10 -4.80
CA LEU A 145 -6.89 -2.95 -4.41
C LEU A 145 -7.71 -2.27 -5.51
N ALA A 146 -7.15 -1.25 -6.16
CA ALA A 146 -7.78 -0.58 -7.31
C ALA A 146 -8.00 -1.57 -8.47
N ALA A 147 -7.01 -2.39 -8.78
CA ALA A 147 -7.12 -3.41 -9.82
C ALA A 147 -8.18 -4.46 -9.45
N PHE A 148 -8.21 -4.92 -8.20
CA PHE A 148 -9.23 -5.86 -7.72
C PHE A 148 -10.65 -5.27 -7.83
N GLY A 149 -10.85 -4.04 -7.34
CA GLY A 149 -12.15 -3.35 -7.45
C GLY A 149 -12.57 -3.14 -8.91
N THR A 150 -11.61 -2.81 -9.79
CA THR A 150 -11.85 -2.67 -11.23
C THR A 150 -12.33 -3.99 -11.86
N MET A 151 -11.72 -5.10 -11.49
CA MET A 151 -12.15 -6.41 -12.00
C MET A 151 -13.53 -6.81 -11.52
N LEU A 152 -13.90 -6.50 -10.27
CA LEU A 152 -15.27 -6.70 -9.78
C LEU A 152 -16.28 -5.85 -10.56
N ALA A 153 -15.93 -4.58 -10.82
CA ALA A 153 -16.75 -3.69 -11.64
C ALA A 153 -16.88 -4.20 -13.09
N PHE A 154 -15.82 -4.77 -13.65
CA PHE A 154 -15.84 -5.35 -14.98
C PHE A 154 -16.72 -6.61 -15.05
N LEU A 155 -16.66 -7.48 -14.07
CA LEU A 155 -17.54 -8.66 -13.98
C LEU A 155 -19.03 -8.24 -13.90
N GLU A 156 -19.33 -7.20 -13.12
CA GLU A 156 -20.69 -6.68 -13.05
C GLU A 156 -21.13 -6.04 -14.38
N LYS A 157 -20.24 -5.28 -15.04
CA LYS A 157 -20.49 -4.75 -16.38
C LYS A 157 -20.84 -5.86 -17.38
N GLN A 158 -20.15 -6.98 -17.35
CA GLN A 158 -20.44 -8.11 -18.25
C GLN A 158 -21.85 -8.66 -18.10
N LYS A 159 -22.44 -8.56 -16.88
CA LYS A 159 -23.80 -9.01 -16.60
C LYS A 159 -24.85 -7.96 -16.93
N THR A 160 -24.57 -6.71 -16.63
CA THR A 160 -25.55 -5.62 -16.65
C THR A 160 -25.42 -4.67 -17.83
N GLY A 161 -24.25 -4.66 -18.49
CA GLY A 161 -23.88 -3.68 -19.51
C GLY A 161 -23.55 -2.30 -18.94
N LYS A 162 -23.65 -2.10 -17.62
CA LYS A 162 -23.45 -0.79 -16.97
C LYS A 162 -22.06 -0.68 -16.36
N GLY A 163 -21.43 0.47 -16.59
CA GLY A 163 -20.20 0.83 -15.90
C GLY A 163 -20.46 1.35 -14.50
N GLN A 164 -19.38 1.53 -13.73
CA GLN A 164 -19.44 2.12 -12.39
C GLN A 164 -18.14 2.81 -12.02
N ARG A 165 -18.18 3.55 -10.93
CA ARG A 165 -17.00 4.20 -10.36
C ARG A 165 -16.38 3.29 -9.30
N VAL A 166 -15.07 3.11 -9.38
CA VAL A 166 -14.23 2.42 -8.38
C VAL A 166 -13.31 3.47 -7.75
N GLN A 167 -13.25 3.50 -6.43
CA GLN A 167 -12.42 4.46 -5.71
C GLN A 167 -11.56 3.75 -4.69
N THR A 168 -10.28 4.09 -4.65
CA THR A 168 -9.33 3.72 -3.62
C THR A 168 -8.57 4.97 -3.17
N SER A 169 -7.97 4.91 -1.99
CA SER A 169 -7.05 5.95 -1.56
C SER A 169 -5.87 5.39 -0.79
N LEU A 170 -4.76 6.12 -0.81
CA LEU A 170 -3.56 5.73 -0.08
C LEU A 170 -3.83 5.65 1.41
N LEU A 171 -4.52 6.65 1.99
CA LEU A 171 -4.83 6.64 3.42
C LEU A 171 -5.73 5.46 3.82
N GLN A 172 -6.79 5.17 3.07
CA GLN A 172 -7.65 4.01 3.36
C GLN A 172 -6.87 2.69 3.28
N THR A 173 -5.98 2.58 2.29
CA THR A 173 -5.10 1.41 2.16
C THR A 173 -4.15 1.28 3.35
N ALA A 174 -3.49 2.36 3.75
CA ALA A 174 -2.60 2.36 4.90
C ALA A 174 -3.34 2.01 6.20
N LEU A 175 -4.53 2.59 6.42
CA LEU A 175 -5.39 2.26 7.56
C LEU A 175 -5.84 0.78 7.54
N THR A 176 -6.05 0.19 6.38
CA THR A 176 -6.37 -1.25 6.27
C THR A 176 -5.20 -2.11 6.77
N THR A 177 -3.96 -1.72 6.52
CA THR A 177 -2.77 -2.46 6.98
C THR A 177 -2.49 -2.29 8.48
N THR A 178 -2.92 -1.19 9.09
CA THR A 178 -2.77 -0.90 10.54
C THR A 178 -4.05 -1.15 11.35
N ASN A 179 -5.11 -1.65 10.74
CA ASN A 179 -6.45 -1.70 11.33
C ASN A 179 -6.53 -2.49 12.64
N SER A 180 -5.81 -3.60 12.77
CA SER A 180 -5.79 -4.39 14.01
C SER A 180 -5.29 -3.58 15.20
N LEU A 181 -4.29 -2.74 15.01
CA LEU A 181 -3.73 -1.87 16.05
C LEU A 181 -4.66 -0.72 16.41
N LEU A 182 -5.38 -0.18 15.41
CA LEU A 182 -6.41 0.83 15.65
C LEU A 182 -7.59 0.28 16.44
N ILE A 183 -8.01 -0.96 16.14
CA ILE A 183 -9.07 -1.65 16.89
C ILE A 183 -8.62 -1.93 18.33
N GLU A 184 -7.39 -2.40 18.52
CA GLU A 184 -6.83 -2.63 19.85
C GLU A 184 -6.78 -1.35 20.67
N GLN A 185 -6.31 -0.26 20.08
CA GLN A 185 -6.24 1.04 20.74
C GLN A 185 -7.63 1.56 21.12
N GLU A 186 -8.62 1.47 20.23
CA GLU A 186 -9.98 1.93 20.49
C GLU A 186 -10.69 1.12 21.57
N ILE A 187 -10.51 -0.21 21.58
CA ILE A 187 -11.24 -1.10 22.50
C ILE A 187 -10.53 -1.20 23.86
N LEU A 188 -9.20 -1.32 23.86
CA LEU A 188 -8.41 -1.62 25.06
C LEU A 188 -7.59 -0.43 25.55
N ASN A 189 -7.59 0.68 24.82
CA ASN A 189 -6.74 1.87 25.08
C ASN A 189 -5.23 1.50 25.16
N VAL A 190 -4.81 0.51 24.40
CA VAL A 190 -3.41 0.09 24.29
C VAL A 190 -2.74 0.85 23.16
N ASN A 191 -1.73 1.65 23.49
CA ASN A 191 -0.90 2.33 22.51
C ASN A 191 0.38 1.52 22.28
N ARG A 192 0.50 0.91 21.11
CA ARG A 192 1.75 0.29 20.68
C ARG A 192 2.77 1.36 20.34
N PHE A 193 4.03 1.03 20.45
CA PHE A 193 5.15 1.95 20.24
C PHE A 193 6.20 1.33 19.31
N ALA A 194 7.09 2.15 18.79
CA ALA A 194 8.22 1.66 18.00
C ALA A 194 9.18 0.83 18.86
N SER A 195 9.45 -0.38 18.44
CA SER A 195 10.30 -1.36 19.14
C SER A 195 11.33 -2.01 18.22
N MET A 196 11.77 -1.30 17.20
CA MET A 196 12.62 -1.80 16.13
C MET A 196 11.99 -3.02 15.45
N ASN A 197 12.64 -4.17 15.50
CA ASN A 197 12.14 -5.41 14.91
C ASN A 197 11.40 -6.31 15.90
N ARG A 198 11.43 -5.96 17.20
CA ARG A 198 10.80 -6.79 18.22
C ARG A 198 9.29 -6.65 18.20
N ALA A 199 8.58 -7.76 18.01
CA ALA A 199 7.13 -7.79 18.12
C ALA A 199 6.69 -7.57 19.58
N GLN A 200 5.52 -6.94 19.73
CA GLN A 200 4.91 -6.66 21.04
C GLN A 200 3.75 -7.62 21.35
N THR A 201 3.48 -8.56 20.47
CA THR A 201 2.35 -9.50 20.58
C THR A 201 2.76 -10.95 20.43
N SER A 202 4.05 -11.24 20.38
CA SER A 202 4.61 -12.61 20.29
C SER A 202 6.10 -12.60 20.60
N GLY A 203 6.67 -13.77 20.87
CA GLY A 203 8.11 -13.92 21.07
C GLY A 203 8.60 -15.37 21.03
N PRO A 204 9.86 -15.59 20.54
CA PRO A 204 10.75 -14.61 19.91
C PRO A 204 10.25 -14.10 18.56
N SER A 205 10.28 -12.80 18.40
CA SER A 205 10.00 -12.16 17.11
C SER A 205 10.84 -10.89 17.02
N ASP A 206 12.08 -11.03 16.51
CA ASP A 206 13.07 -9.96 16.48
C ASP A 206 14.21 -10.30 15.50
N THR A 207 15.13 -9.36 15.29
CA THR A 207 16.38 -9.59 14.54
C THR A 207 17.56 -9.75 15.49
N PHE A 208 18.44 -10.68 15.16
CA PHE A 208 19.58 -11.04 15.98
C PHE A 208 20.86 -11.03 15.17
N GLN A 209 21.92 -10.47 15.75
CA GLN A 209 23.24 -10.51 15.16
C GLN A 209 23.88 -11.88 15.37
N THR A 210 24.39 -12.47 14.30
CA THR A 210 25.17 -13.70 14.29
C THR A 210 26.63 -13.41 14.03
N LYS A 211 27.46 -14.45 14.00
CA LYS A 211 28.91 -14.31 13.71
C LYS A 211 29.21 -13.71 12.34
N ASP A 212 28.33 -13.90 11.38
CA ASP A 212 28.54 -13.54 9.96
C ASP A 212 27.40 -12.71 9.34
N GLY A 213 26.45 -12.23 10.16
CA GLY A 213 25.35 -11.40 9.65
C GLY A 213 24.20 -11.24 10.65
N TRP A 214 22.99 -11.20 10.10
CA TRP A 214 21.76 -11.02 10.85
C TRP A 214 20.73 -12.09 10.49
N ILE A 215 19.97 -12.53 11.48
CA ILE A 215 18.79 -13.39 11.26
C ILE A 215 17.54 -12.70 11.81
N LEU A 216 16.42 -12.92 11.15
CA LEU A 216 15.09 -12.64 11.67
C LEU A 216 14.50 -13.94 12.19
N VAL A 217 14.10 -13.93 13.45
CA VAL A 217 13.34 -15.04 14.05
C VAL A 217 11.93 -14.56 14.33
N GLN A 218 10.95 -15.38 13.99
CA GLN A 218 9.55 -15.06 14.17
C GLN A 218 8.79 -16.30 14.65
N THR A 219 8.31 -16.25 15.89
CA THR A 219 7.61 -17.34 16.56
C THR A 219 6.24 -16.84 17.00
N VAL A 220 5.20 -17.48 16.49
CA VAL A 220 3.81 -17.20 16.83
C VAL A 220 3.12 -18.53 17.18
N GLY A 221 2.44 -18.55 18.30
CA GLY A 221 1.71 -19.72 18.78
C GLY A 221 2.55 -20.70 19.60
N GLN A 222 1.88 -21.43 20.46
CA GLN A 222 2.46 -22.35 21.42
C GLN A 222 3.38 -23.42 20.80
N PRO A 223 3.01 -24.09 19.68
CA PRO A 223 3.86 -25.15 19.12
C PRO A 223 5.23 -24.67 18.62
N LEU A 224 5.31 -23.43 18.13
CA LEU A 224 6.59 -22.86 17.69
C LEU A 224 7.43 -22.40 18.90
N PHE A 225 6.79 -21.88 19.92
CA PHE A 225 7.48 -21.50 21.15
C PHE A 225 8.07 -22.74 21.87
N GLU A 226 7.35 -23.86 21.96
CA GLU A 226 7.84 -25.12 22.48
C GLU A 226 9.09 -25.62 21.73
N ARG A 227 9.09 -25.53 20.41
CA ARG A 227 10.26 -25.90 19.59
C ARG A 227 11.44 -24.97 19.87
N TRP A 228 11.17 -23.69 20.05
CA TRP A 228 12.19 -22.71 20.34
C TRP A 228 12.79 -22.94 21.76
N THR A 229 11.97 -23.13 22.80
CA THR A 229 12.45 -23.41 24.16
C THR A 229 13.30 -24.68 24.21
N ASN A 230 12.88 -25.74 23.52
CA ASN A 230 13.67 -26.98 23.41
C ASN A 230 15.02 -26.72 22.69
N LEU A 231 15.04 -25.93 21.62
CA LEU A 231 16.30 -25.58 20.94
C LEU A 231 17.24 -24.77 21.83
N MET A 232 16.69 -23.92 22.68
CA MET A 232 17.44 -23.01 23.54
C MET A 232 17.85 -23.68 24.87
N GLY A 233 17.29 -24.83 25.19
CA GLY A 233 17.46 -25.48 26.53
C GLY A 233 16.75 -24.75 27.67
N GLU A 234 15.59 -24.12 27.32
CA GLU A 234 14.79 -23.29 28.24
C GLU A 234 13.38 -23.90 28.43
N GLU A 235 13.27 -25.20 28.56
CA GLU A 235 11.98 -25.88 28.69
C GLU A 235 11.17 -25.40 29.91
N ASP A 236 11.83 -24.95 30.97
CA ASP A 236 11.21 -24.39 32.19
C ASP A 236 10.35 -23.15 31.87
N TRP A 237 10.63 -22.44 30.77
CA TRP A 237 9.87 -21.28 30.35
C TRP A 237 8.45 -21.64 29.92
N LEU A 238 8.19 -22.90 29.59
CA LEU A 238 6.85 -23.38 29.27
C LEU A 238 5.89 -23.34 30.47
N SER A 239 6.43 -23.33 31.68
CA SER A 239 5.70 -23.26 32.95
C SER A 239 5.72 -21.86 33.58
N ASP A 240 6.46 -20.91 33.03
CA ASP A 240 6.54 -19.54 33.55
C ASP A 240 5.36 -18.70 33.05
N GLU A 241 4.63 -18.06 33.96
CA GLU A 241 3.51 -17.16 33.66
C GLU A 241 3.87 -16.02 32.71
N LYS A 242 5.14 -15.60 32.67
CA LYS A 242 5.64 -14.58 31.75
C LYS A 242 5.57 -15.00 30.29
N PHE A 243 5.50 -16.29 30.01
CA PHE A 243 5.57 -16.83 28.66
C PHE A 243 4.39 -17.75 28.30
N LYS A 244 3.33 -17.72 29.10
CA LYS A 244 2.17 -18.61 28.98
C LYS A 244 1.43 -18.55 27.65
N ASP A 245 1.42 -17.38 27.02
CA ASP A 245 0.76 -17.10 25.74
C ASP A 245 1.55 -16.08 24.94
N ASP A 246 1.13 -15.85 23.69
CA ASP A 246 1.84 -14.95 22.77
C ASP A 246 1.86 -13.50 23.27
N LEU A 247 0.79 -13.02 23.89
CA LEU A 247 0.75 -11.65 24.41
C LEU A 247 1.75 -11.50 25.57
N SER A 248 1.74 -12.41 26.53
CA SER A 248 2.69 -12.43 27.64
C SER A 248 4.14 -12.50 27.15
N ARG A 249 4.42 -13.28 26.10
CA ARG A 249 5.73 -13.34 25.44
C ARG A 249 6.11 -12.03 24.77
N GLY A 250 5.17 -11.35 24.12
CA GLY A 250 5.37 -10.03 23.54
C GLY A 250 5.71 -8.97 24.60
N GLU A 251 4.99 -8.96 25.71
CA GLU A 251 5.22 -8.06 26.85
C GLU A 251 6.60 -8.31 27.50
N ASN A 252 7.00 -9.58 27.64
CA ASN A 252 8.31 -10.00 28.17
C ASN A 252 9.35 -10.25 27.06
N GLY A 253 9.11 -9.74 25.85
CA GLY A 253 9.93 -10.00 24.66
C GLY A 253 11.40 -9.59 24.82
N HIS A 254 11.71 -8.61 25.68
CA HIS A 254 13.09 -8.23 25.99
C HIS A 254 13.90 -9.36 26.60
N LEU A 255 13.32 -10.18 27.51
CA LEU A 255 13.98 -11.34 28.11
C LEU A 255 14.27 -12.40 27.04
N ILE A 256 13.29 -12.64 26.16
CA ILE A 256 13.42 -13.60 25.07
C ILE A 256 14.48 -13.15 24.07
N SER A 257 14.47 -11.86 23.68
CA SER A 257 15.47 -11.31 22.76
C SER A 257 16.89 -11.33 23.35
N GLU A 258 17.04 -11.04 24.65
CA GLU A 258 18.34 -11.12 25.33
C GLU A 258 18.87 -12.56 25.31
N ARG A 259 18.06 -13.55 25.69
CA ARG A 259 18.45 -14.96 25.66
C ARG A 259 18.82 -15.45 24.27
N MET A 260 18.04 -15.06 23.26
CA MET A 260 18.33 -15.42 21.88
C MET A 260 19.63 -14.78 21.38
N SER A 261 19.87 -13.51 21.73
CA SER A 261 21.12 -12.81 21.38
C SER A 261 22.37 -13.46 21.96
N GLN A 262 22.27 -14.05 23.18
CA GLN A 262 23.38 -14.81 23.80
C GLN A 262 23.64 -16.13 23.08
N TRP A 263 22.63 -16.72 22.45
CA TRP A 263 22.77 -17.98 21.73
C TRP A 263 23.34 -17.79 20.32
N CYS A 264 23.04 -16.67 19.62
CA CYS A 264 23.54 -16.35 18.28
C CYS A 264 25.04 -16.00 18.28
#